data_9e3989d56d61f1035f4977b1f797ffa0
#
_entry.id   9e3989d56d61f1035f4977b1f797ffa0
#
_cell.length_a   1.000
_cell.length_b   1.000
_cell.length_c   1.000
_cell.angle_alpha   90.00
_cell.angle_beta   90.00
_cell.angle_gamma   90.00
#
_symmetry.space_group_name_H-M   'P 1'
#
loop_
_entity.id
_entity.type
_entity.pdbx_description
1 polymer ?
#
loop_
_entity_poly.entity_id
_entity_poly.type
_entity_poly.pdbx_seq_one_letter_code
_entity_poly.pdbx_strand_id
1 'polypeptide(L)'
;MSDKLKVAVLYDVWAEEEDVETDAADAGRKRKVKEDREEITDALTKLGHEPFYHVLDGRPQSLYGLGKCGADLIFNLTESYGGDDTKEMNVAAYMDLLGIAYTGAGPHAHFLAQDKGTAKKMFHFHGIRTPYFATAYRGNIDHAHDVKFPLIVKPQSEDGSIGIDAEAVVNGVKELMERVEYVQNEFDSPALIEEYIEGREIYASILGSYEKTEVLPLVELDLSKLPEGTPKIASRDVKFERQSRAYKLTKSKIAEDLDEATVQKLSETALAAYRAVKLRDYGRIDMRLTPEGEVYVIEANPNPWLSSKHEFAMAAKKSGRSYTQLIGEIVEMAATRGQVRTKASAT
;
A
#
# COMPACT_ATOMS: atom_id res chain seq x y z
N MET A 1 1.59 21.34 23.23
CA MET A 1 1.24 21.84 21.89
C MET A 1 2.44 21.52 21.04
N SER A 2 2.30 20.71 19.99
CA SER A 2 3.41 20.51 19.06
C SER A 2 3.73 21.85 18.36
N ASP A 3 5.02 22.13 18.12
CA ASP A 3 5.43 23.34 17.41
C ASP A 3 4.76 23.38 16.04
N LYS A 4 4.36 24.58 15.61
CA LYS A 4 3.80 24.81 14.27
C LYS A 4 4.87 24.49 13.23
N LEU A 5 4.60 23.50 12.36
CA LEU A 5 5.49 23.04 11.32
C LEU A 5 5.06 23.55 9.95
N LYS A 6 6.03 23.85 9.09
CA LYS A 6 5.84 24.03 7.66
C LYS A 6 5.96 22.67 6.98
N VAL A 7 4.84 22.14 6.47
CA VAL A 7 4.74 20.76 5.98
C VAL A 7 4.57 20.73 4.47
N ALA A 8 5.54 20.17 3.74
CA ALA A 8 5.38 19.91 2.33
C ALA A 8 4.55 18.64 2.13
N VAL A 9 3.38 18.74 1.55
CA VAL A 9 2.60 17.60 1.06
C VAL A 9 3.17 17.21 -0.30
N LEU A 10 4.00 16.18 -0.30
CA LEU A 10 4.74 15.69 -1.46
C LEU A 10 3.91 14.64 -2.18
N TYR A 11 3.70 14.82 -3.48
CA TYR A 11 3.02 13.85 -4.35
C TYR A 11 3.62 13.88 -5.75
N ASP A 12 3.43 12.83 -6.50
CA ASP A 12 3.89 12.73 -7.89
C ASP A 12 2.73 12.91 -8.87
N VAL A 13 3.08 13.39 -10.05
CA VAL A 13 2.20 13.44 -11.22
C VAL A 13 2.98 12.89 -12.41
N TRP A 14 2.34 12.11 -13.23
CA TRP A 14 2.88 11.57 -14.47
C TRP A 14 1.98 11.94 -15.63
N ALA A 15 2.52 12.00 -16.83
CA ALA A 15 2.01 12.75 -17.95
C ALA A 15 0.72 12.21 -18.62
N GLU A 16 -0.03 11.32 -17.98
CA GLU A 16 -1.27 10.75 -18.51
C GLU A 16 -2.45 10.82 -17.51
N GLU A 17 -2.52 11.85 -16.67
CA GLU A 17 -3.84 12.31 -16.25
C GLU A 17 -4.44 13.10 -17.45
N GLU A 18 -4.76 12.42 -18.54
CA GLU A 18 -5.81 12.86 -19.42
C GLU A 18 -7.05 13.02 -18.54
N ASP A 19 -7.62 14.22 -18.54
CA ASP A 19 -8.86 14.58 -17.88
C ASP A 19 -9.81 13.37 -17.86
N VAL A 20 -10.03 12.79 -16.66
CA VAL A 20 -11.17 11.93 -16.44
C VAL A 20 -12.37 12.81 -16.76
N GLU A 21 -12.87 12.72 -17.98
CA GLU A 21 -14.08 13.38 -18.43
C GLU A 21 -15.14 13.14 -17.35
N THR A 22 -15.33 14.15 -16.53
CA THR A 22 -16.52 14.22 -15.70
C THR A 22 -17.68 14.30 -16.67
N ASP A 23 -18.43 13.20 -16.77
CA ASP A 23 -19.65 13.14 -17.55
C ASP A 23 -20.43 14.44 -17.37
N ALA A 24 -20.50 15.26 -18.43
CA ALA A 24 -21.15 16.56 -18.45
C ALA A 24 -22.68 16.49 -18.18
N ALA A 25 -23.22 15.27 -17.98
CA ALA A 25 -24.64 15.02 -17.72
C ALA A 25 -25.07 15.16 -16.25
N ASP A 26 -24.16 15.35 -15.29
CA ASP A 26 -24.50 15.39 -13.83
C ASP A 26 -23.99 16.69 -13.15
N ALA A 27 -24.07 17.82 -13.86
CA ALA A 27 -23.65 19.16 -13.40
C ALA A 27 -24.55 19.78 -12.32
N GLY A 28 -25.40 19.01 -11.66
CA GLY A 28 -26.32 19.43 -10.63
C GLY A 28 -25.95 18.90 -9.25
N ARG A 29 -25.15 19.66 -8.46
CA ARG A 29 -24.98 19.50 -7.01
C ARG A 29 -24.17 18.28 -6.49
N LYS A 30 -23.20 17.72 -7.17
CA LYS A 30 -22.25 16.83 -6.52
C LYS A 30 -21.11 17.64 -5.90
N ARG A 31 -20.90 17.53 -4.58
CA ARG A 31 -19.67 17.99 -3.92
C ARG A 31 -18.51 17.26 -4.63
N LYS A 32 -17.57 18.03 -5.21
CA LYS A 32 -16.33 17.47 -5.75
C LYS A 32 -15.72 16.56 -4.67
N VAL A 33 -15.45 15.31 -5.01
CA VAL A 33 -14.76 14.41 -4.08
C VAL A 33 -13.35 14.95 -3.95
N LYS A 34 -12.93 15.27 -2.71
CA LYS A 34 -11.57 15.70 -2.44
C LYS A 34 -10.62 14.52 -2.68
N GLU A 35 -9.48 14.83 -3.27
CA GLU A 35 -8.36 13.91 -3.35
C GLU A 35 -7.72 13.76 -1.96
N ASP A 36 -6.99 12.68 -1.71
CA ASP A 36 -6.34 12.41 -0.42
C ASP A 36 -5.38 13.53 0.00
N ARG A 37 -4.60 14.09 -0.95
CA ARG A 37 -3.73 15.25 -0.72
C ARG A 37 -4.48 16.49 -0.21
N GLU A 38 -5.71 16.72 -0.71
CA GLU A 38 -6.56 17.83 -0.25
C GLU A 38 -7.10 17.56 1.17
N GLU A 39 -7.49 16.30 1.45
CA GLU A 39 -7.98 15.89 2.78
C GLU A 39 -6.87 15.99 3.83
N ILE A 40 -5.65 15.58 3.49
CA ILE A 40 -4.46 15.68 4.35
C ILE A 40 -4.08 17.13 4.61
N THR A 41 -4.06 17.97 3.57
CA THR A 41 -3.81 19.42 3.70
C THR A 41 -4.81 20.08 4.62
N ASP A 42 -6.09 19.75 4.51
CA ASP A 42 -7.13 20.23 5.42
C ASP A 42 -6.89 19.77 6.87
N ALA A 43 -6.49 18.52 7.07
CA ALA A 43 -6.19 17.98 8.39
C ALA A 43 -4.98 18.66 9.03
N LEU A 44 -3.90 18.86 8.28
CA LEU A 44 -2.70 19.57 8.72
C LEU A 44 -3.00 21.04 9.12
N THR A 45 -3.83 21.71 8.32
CA THR A 45 -4.29 23.08 8.62
C THR A 45 -5.09 23.13 9.92
N LYS A 46 -6.00 22.16 10.15
CA LYS A 46 -6.78 22.05 11.40
C LYS A 46 -5.90 21.77 12.61
N LEU A 47 -4.77 21.11 12.43
CA LEU A 47 -3.78 20.85 13.47
C LEU A 47 -2.89 22.09 13.77
N GLY A 48 -3.03 23.15 13.00
CA GLY A 48 -2.28 24.41 13.17
C GLY A 48 -0.93 24.45 12.43
N HIS A 49 -0.64 23.46 11.59
CA HIS A 49 0.53 23.46 10.72
C HIS A 49 0.34 24.37 9.49
N GLU A 50 1.43 24.63 8.75
CA GLU A 50 1.44 25.38 7.48
C GLU A 50 1.72 24.40 6.31
N PRO A 51 0.69 23.71 5.78
CA PRO A 51 0.89 22.82 4.64
C PRO A 51 1.02 23.59 3.32
N PHE A 52 1.82 23.06 2.42
CA PHE A 52 1.92 23.48 1.03
C PHE A 52 2.23 22.28 0.14
N TYR A 53 1.89 22.38 -1.14
CA TYR A 53 2.16 21.30 -2.09
C TYR A 53 3.57 21.38 -2.66
N HIS A 54 4.20 20.21 -2.78
CA HIS A 54 5.39 20.00 -3.59
C HIS A 54 5.16 18.85 -4.53
N VAL A 55 5.31 19.10 -5.84
CA VAL A 55 4.97 18.14 -6.90
C VAL A 55 6.24 17.56 -7.50
N LEU A 56 6.30 16.25 -7.60
CA LEU A 56 7.29 15.54 -8.40
C LEU A 56 6.71 15.23 -9.78
N ASP A 57 7.21 15.90 -10.80
CA ASP A 57 6.76 15.78 -12.19
C ASP A 57 7.71 14.92 -13.06
N GLY A 58 8.54 14.10 -12.42
CA GLY A 58 9.54 13.26 -13.07
C GLY A 58 10.77 14.01 -13.60
N ARG A 59 10.81 15.35 -13.48
CA ARG A 59 11.95 16.15 -13.89
C ARG A 59 12.94 16.33 -12.73
N PRO A 60 14.26 16.35 -13.01
CA PRO A 60 15.26 16.56 -11.95
C PRO A 60 15.05 17.83 -11.13
N GLN A 61 14.49 18.89 -11.74
CA GLN A 61 14.23 20.18 -11.08
C GLN A 61 13.23 20.06 -9.94
N SER A 62 12.17 19.25 -10.10
CA SER A 62 11.17 19.00 -9.03
C SER A 62 11.82 18.29 -7.85
N LEU A 63 12.69 17.33 -8.11
CA LEU A 63 13.44 16.62 -7.07
C LEU A 63 14.44 17.54 -6.37
N TYR A 64 15.25 18.33 -7.11
CA TYR A 64 16.19 19.29 -6.52
C TYR A 64 15.47 20.40 -5.73
N GLY A 65 14.27 20.76 -6.16
CA GLY A 65 13.41 21.73 -5.47
C GLY A 65 13.04 21.29 -4.07
N LEU A 66 12.91 20.00 -3.83
CA LEU A 66 12.57 19.44 -2.52
C LEU A 66 13.57 19.84 -1.43
N GLY A 67 14.87 19.82 -1.73
CA GLY A 67 15.92 20.25 -0.80
C GLY A 67 15.94 21.76 -0.51
N LYS A 68 15.18 22.55 -1.26
CA LYS A 68 15.12 24.02 -1.16
C LYS A 68 13.73 24.55 -0.80
N CYS A 69 12.74 23.68 -0.61
CA CYS A 69 11.35 24.09 -0.40
C CYS A 69 11.12 24.72 0.99
N GLY A 70 12.06 24.57 1.92
CA GLY A 70 12.00 25.16 3.26
C GLY A 70 10.95 24.51 4.15
N ALA A 71 10.62 23.24 3.92
CA ALA A 71 9.77 22.46 4.79
C ALA A 71 10.52 22.00 6.05
N ASP A 72 9.84 22.01 7.18
CA ASP A 72 10.31 21.37 8.43
C ASP A 72 10.09 19.86 8.38
N LEU A 73 9.06 19.42 7.64
CA LEU A 73 8.66 18.03 7.48
C LEU A 73 8.00 17.81 6.11
N ILE A 74 8.21 16.63 5.54
CA ILE A 74 7.55 16.21 4.32
C ILE A 74 6.46 15.18 4.68
N PHE A 75 5.21 15.43 4.29
CA PHE A 75 4.17 14.42 4.26
C PHE A 75 4.24 13.71 2.92
N ASN A 76 4.77 12.49 2.92
CA ASN A 76 5.09 11.75 1.69
C ASN A 76 3.89 10.95 1.18
N LEU A 77 3.40 11.29 -0.01
CA LEU A 77 2.33 10.60 -0.74
C LEU A 77 2.81 10.11 -2.11
N THR A 78 4.12 10.05 -2.33
CA THR A 78 4.63 9.59 -3.62
C THR A 78 4.48 8.10 -3.76
N GLU A 79 3.98 7.66 -4.90
CA GLU A 79 3.84 6.25 -5.30
C GLU A 79 4.80 5.89 -6.44
N SER A 80 5.34 6.92 -7.13
CA SER A 80 6.27 6.74 -8.26
C SER A 80 7.24 7.93 -8.42
N TYR A 81 8.14 7.83 -9.37
CA TYR A 81 8.87 8.98 -9.89
C TYR A 81 8.98 8.91 -11.41
N GLY A 82 8.30 9.85 -12.08
CA GLY A 82 8.21 9.88 -13.54
C GLY A 82 7.43 8.69 -14.10
N GLY A 83 6.41 8.23 -13.39
CA GLY A 83 5.56 7.10 -13.79
C GLY A 83 6.21 5.72 -13.57
N ASP A 84 7.29 5.65 -12.80
CA ASP A 84 8.00 4.39 -12.49
C ASP A 84 7.92 4.14 -10.98
N ASP A 85 7.06 3.21 -10.57
CA ASP A 85 6.80 2.85 -9.18
C ASP A 85 8.05 2.27 -8.51
N THR A 86 8.94 1.61 -9.26
CA THR A 86 10.19 1.08 -8.73
C THR A 86 11.12 2.17 -8.19
N LYS A 87 10.87 3.44 -8.50
CA LYS A 87 11.64 4.61 -8.04
C LYS A 87 11.10 5.24 -6.75
N GLU A 88 9.99 4.78 -6.20
CA GLU A 88 9.46 5.28 -4.93
C GLU A 88 10.52 5.24 -3.82
N MET A 89 11.23 4.12 -3.69
CA MET A 89 12.33 3.96 -2.74
C MET A 89 13.44 5.02 -2.92
N ASN A 90 13.69 5.47 -4.15
CA ASN A 90 14.74 6.46 -4.43
C ASN A 90 14.32 7.86 -3.96
N VAL A 91 13.03 8.19 -4.02
CA VAL A 91 12.49 9.43 -3.45
C VAL A 91 12.70 9.42 -1.93
N ALA A 92 12.34 8.32 -1.26
CA ALA A 92 12.59 8.16 0.18
C ALA A 92 14.10 8.24 0.53
N ALA A 93 14.97 7.63 -0.29
CA ALA A 93 16.42 7.70 -0.11
C ALA A 93 16.95 9.13 -0.31
N TYR A 94 16.39 9.87 -1.25
CA TYR A 94 16.76 11.27 -1.46
C TYR A 94 16.40 12.15 -0.26
N MET A 95 15.21 11.96 0.32
CA MET A 95 14.82 12.64 1.57
C MET A 95 15.75 12.29 2.73
N ASP A 96 16.18 11.03 2.83
CA ASP A 96 17.19 10.60 3.81
C ASP A 96 18.54 11.32 3.62
N LEU A 97 19.00 11.49 2.36
CA LEU A 97 20.24 12.21 2.03
C LEU A 97 20.15 13.71 2.36
N LEU A 98 18.97 14.30 2.16
CA LEU A 98 18.72 15.69 2.53
C LEU A 98 18.63 15.91 4.05
N GLY A 99 18.44 14.84 4.84
CA GLY A 99 18.26 14.93 6.29
C GLY A 99 16.92 15.58 6.70
N ILE A 100 15.94 15.66 5.79
CA ILE A 100 14.62 16.22 6.07
C ILE A 100 13.74 15.12 6.70
N ALA A 101 13.00 15.46 7.75
CA ALA A 101 12.00 14.56 8.33
C ALA A 101 10.86 14.32 7.33
N TYR A 102 10.41 13.07 7.20
CA TYR A 102 9.27 12.72 6.34
C TYR A 102 8.44 11.60 6.94
N THR A 103 7.17 11.54 6.57
CA THR A 103 6.23 10.50 7.05
C THR A 103 6.43 9.19 6.30
N GLY A 104 6.12 8.08 6.99
CA GLY A 104 6.06 6.75 6.39
C GLY A 104 7.40 6.03 6.31
N ALA A 105 7.41 5.02 5.48
CA ALA A 105 8.49 4.05 5.38
C ALA A 105 9.80 4.66 4.87
N GLY A 106 10.91 4.05 5.23
CA GLY A 106 12.22 4.40 4.68
C GLY A 106 12.56 3.61 3.42
N PRO A 107 13.64 3.96 2.70
CA PRO A 107 13.97 3.35 1.41
C PRO A 107 14.14 1.83 1.47
N HIS A 108 14.70 1.30 2.55
CA HIS A 108 14.83 -0.16 2.71
C HIS A 108 13.48 -0.87 2.81
N ALA A 109 12.50 -0.24 3.45
CA ALA A 109 11.18 -0.84 3.59
C ALA A 109 10.41 -0.79 2.26
N HIS A 110 10.49 0.33 1.52
CA HIS A 110 9.96 0.41 0.16
C HIS A 110 10.56 -0.67 -0.74
N PHE A 111 11.88 -0.80 -0.77
CA PHE A 111 12.56 -1.84 -1.55
C PHE A 111 12.09 -3.26 -1.20
N LEU A 112 12.03 -3.58 0.12
CA LEU A 112 11.65 -4.92 0.57
C LEU A 112 10.17 -5.23 0.32
N ALA A 113 9.29 -4.24 0.43
CA ALA A 113 7.85 -4.43 0.28
C ALA A 113 7.42 -4.45 -1.19
N GLN A 114 8.00 -3.57 -2.01
CA GLN A 114 7.65 -3.40 -3.41
C GLN A 114 8.02 -4.62 -4.26
N ASP A 115 9.19 -5.23 -4.03
CA ASP A 115 9.53 -6.51 -4.63
C ASP A 115 8.83 -7.66 -3.88
N LYS A 116 7.66 -8.06 -4.38
CA LYS A 116 6.81 -9.08 -3.75
C LYS A 116 7.55 -10.41 -3.55
N GLY A 117 8.43 -10.78 -4.47
CA GLY A 117 9.26 -11.98 -4.33
C GLY A 117 10.24 -11.87 -3.17
N THR A 118 10.91 -10.71 -3.04
CA THR A 118 11.82 -10.43 -1.93
C THR A 118 11.07 -10.34 -0.59
N ALA A 119 9.91 -9.67 -0.55
CA ALA A 119 9.08 -9.63 0.65
C ALA A 119 8.71 -11.04 1.14
N LYS A 120 8.32 -11.94 0.23
CA LYS A 120 7.97 -13.33 0.57
C LYS A 120 9.18 -14.14 1.07
N LYS A 121 10.37 -13.93 0.52
CA LYS A 121 11.62 -14.53 1.05
C LYS A 121 11.88 -14.07 2.48
N MET A 122 11.63 -12.78 2.79
CA MET A 122 11.72 -12.24 4.16
C MET A 122 10.66 -12.85 5.07
N PHE A 123 9.41 -12.96 4.64
CA PHE A 123 8.35 -13.60 5.41
C PHE A 123 8.71 -15.05 5.73
N HIS A 124 9.14 -15.81 4.73
CA HIS A 124 9.53 -17.20 4.92
C HIS A 124 10.69 -17.35 5.93
N PHE A 125 11.73 -16.51 5.82
CA PHE A 125 12.86 -16.51 6.76
C PHE A 125 12.42 -16.26 8.20
N HIS A 126 11.42 -15.42 8.41
CA HIS A 126 10.86 -15.10 9.73
C HIS A 126 9.76 -16.08 10.19
N GLY A 127 9.50 -17.16 9.46
CA GLY A 127 8.45 -18.14 9.79
C GLY A 127 7.03 -17.62 9.61
N ILE A 128 6.86 -16.53 8.85
CA ILE A 128 5.57 -15.95 8.52
C ILE A 128 5.03 -16.66 7.29
N ARG A 129 3.82 -17.23 7.41
CA ARG A 129 3.21 -17.95 6.30
C ARG A 129 2.80 -17.01 5.17
N THR A 130 3.24 -17.32 3.97
CA THR A 130 2.89 -16.66 2.71
C THR A 130 2.65 -17.76 1.66
N PRO A 131 1.87 -17.53 0.58
CA PRO A 131 1.72 -18.54 -0.47
C PRO A 131 3.07 -19.01 -1.00
N TYR A 132 3.19 -20.29 -1.31
CA TYR A 132 4.34 -20.78 -2.05
C TYR A 132 4.40 -20.08 -3.40
N PHE A 133 5.60 -19.78 -3.86
CA PHE A 133 5.77 -18.95 -5.04
C PHE A 133 6.99 -19.33 -5.87
N ALA A 134 6.94 -18.92 -7.11
CA ALA A 134 8.06 -18.90 -8.04
C ALA A 134 8.08 -17.55 -8.78
N THR A 135 9.23 -17.11 -9.24
CA THR A 135 9.37 -15.93 -10.09
C THR A 135 9.87 -16.36 -11.46
N ALA A 136 9.09 -16.07 -12.49
CA ALA A 136 9.47 -16.32 -13.87
C ALA A 136 10.11 -15.06 -14.48
N TYR A 137 11.41 -15.09 -14.68
CA TYR A 137 12.17 -14.13 -15.49
C TYR A 137 12.15 -14.56 -16.95
N ARG A 138 12.50 -13.66 -17.89
CA ARG A 138 12.70 -14.05 -19.28
C ARG A 138 13.85 -15.07 -19.38
N GLY A 139 13.51 -16.31 -19.71
CA GLY A 139 14.46 -17.39 -19.89
C GLY A 139 14.93 -18.11 -18.62
N ASN A 140 14.41 -17.75 -17.43
CA ASN A 140 14.74 -18.41 -16.18
C ASN A 140 13.57 -18.39 -15.18
N ILE A 141 13.54 -19.39 -14.31
CA ILE A 141 12.56 -19.45 -13.20
C ILE A 141 13.33 -19.59 -11.89
N ASP A 142 13.15 -18.63 -10.99
CA ASP A 142 13.61 -18.72 -9.60
C ASP A 142 12.47 -19.27 -8.73
N HIS A 143 12.69 -20.42 -8.11
CA HIS A 143 11.67 -21.07 -7.28
C HIS A 143 12.31 -21.66 -6.01
N ALA A 144 11.61 -21.50 -4.91
CA ALA A 144 11.98 -22.12 -3.64
C ALA A 144 11.10 -23.34 -3.30
N HIS A 145 9.93 -23.44 -3.93
CA HIS A 145 8.93 -24.45 -3.62
C HIS A 145 8.22 -24.92 -4.89
N ASP A 146 7.78 -26.18 -4.87
CA ASP A 146 6.83 -26.67 -5.86
C ASP A 146 5.45 -26.03 -5.62
N VAL A 147 4.93 -25.35 -6.62
CA VAL A 147 3.62 -24.71 -6.57
C VAL A 147 2.54 -25.62 -7.15
N LYS A 148 1.32 -25.54 -6.59
CA LYS A 148 0.18 -26.37 -6.99
C LYS A 148 -0.97 -25.51 -7.51
N PHE A 149 -1.61 -25.95 -8.57
CA PHE A 149 -2.83 -25.32 -9.08
C PHE A 149 -3.99 -25.41 -8.07
N PRO A 150 -4.89 -24.38 -8.06
CA PRO A 150 -4.85 -23.18 -8.87
C PRO A 150 -3.74 -22.22 -8.44
N LEU A 151 -3.21 -21.44 -9.41
CA LEU A 151 -2.17 -20.45 -9.19
C LEU A 151 -2.69 -19.05 -9.52
N ILE A 152 -2.09 -18.03 -8.91
CA ILE A 152 -2.28 -16.64 -9.34
C ILE A 152 -0.96 -16.11 -9.90
N VAL A 153 -1.03 -15.44 -11.05
CA VAL A 153 0.13 -14.87 -11.76
C VAL A 153 -0.04 -13.37 -11.84
N LYS A 154 0.94 -12.64 -11.34
CA LYS A 154 0.91 -11.18 -11.25
C LYS A 154 2.28 -10.56 -11.52
N PRO A 155 2.37 -9.27 -11.92
CA PRO A 155 3.64 -8.57 -11.98
C PRO A 155 4.31 -8.55 -10.59
N GLN A 156 5.65 -8.72 -10.56
CA GLN A 156 6.38 -8.78 -9.29
C GLN A 156 6.48 -7.41 -8.62
N SER A 157 6.64 -6.34 -9.40
CA SER A 157 7.01 -5.00 -8.90
C SER A 157 5.90 -3.96 -9.05
N GLU A 158 4.73 -4.33 -9.56
CA GLU A 158 3.59 -3.43 -9.70
C GLU A 158 2.71 -3.41 -8.45
N ASP A 159 2.22 -2.23 -8.09
CA ASP A 159 1.27 -2.02 -7.00
C ASP A 159 -0.15 -1.71 -7.50
N GLY A 160 -1.08 -1.38 -6.62
CA GLY A 160 -2.45 -0.99 -7.00
C GLY A 160 -3.26 -2.04 -7.76
N SER A 161 -2.92 -3.33 -7.64
CA SER A 161 -3.55 -4.43 -8.41
C SER A 161 -3.37 -4.29 -9.94
N ILE A 162 -2.35 -3.56 -10.40
CA ILE A 162 -1.98 -3.49 -11.81
C ILE A 162 -1.63 -4.90 -12.30
N GLY A 163 -2.16 -5.28 -13.46
CA GLY A 163 -1.98 -6.62 -14.04
C GLY A 163 -2.69 -7.75 -13.28
N ILE A 164 -3.63 -7.46 -12.37
CA ILE A 164 -4.44 -8.44 -11.65
C ILE A 164 -5.90 -8.30 -12.08
N ASP A 165 -6.39 -9.25 -12.85
CA ASP A 165 -7.75 -9.40 -13.32
C ASP A 165 -8.25 -10.83 -13.06
N ALA A 166 -9.44 -11.18 -13.53
CA ALA A 166 -10.01 -12.53 -13.35
C ALA A 166 -9.15 -13.63 -14.01
N GLU A 167 -8.39 -13.31 -15.05
CA GLU A 167 -7.50 -14.23 -15.78
C GLU A 167 -6.16 -14.44 -15.07
N ALA A 168 -5.90 -13.66 -14.02
CA ALA A 168 -4.70 -13.85 -13.20
C ALA A 168 -4.69 -15.18 -12.47
N VAL A 169 -5.87 -15.79 -12.20
CA VAL A 169 -5.97 -17.11 -11.59
C VAL A 169 -6.05 -18.19 -12.68
N VAL A 170 -5.08 -19.08 -12.67
CA VAL A 170 -4.88 -20.11 -13.70
C VAL A 170 -4.98 -21.51 -13.10
N ASN A 171 -5.57 -22.47 -13.87
CA ASN A 171 -5.88 -23.82 -13.40
C ASN A 171 -5.06 -24.90 -14.12
N GLY A 172 -4.23 -24.51 -15.09
CA GLY A 172 -3.43 -25.44 -15.87
C GLY A 172 -2.20 -24.82 -16.49
N VAL A 173 -1.31 -25.66 -16.98
CA VAL A 173 0.00 -25.25 -17.53
C VAL A 173 -0.14 -24.31 -18.72
N LYS A 174 -1.13 -24.54 -19.59
CA LYS A 174 -1.35 -23.68 -20.78
C LYS A 174 -1.68 -22.24 -20.34
N GLU A 175 -2.68 -22.08 -19.46
CA GLU A 175 -3.11 -20.77 -18.93
C GLU A 175 -1.95 -20.10 -18.18
N LEU A 176 -1.15 -20.88 -17.43
CA LEU A 176 0.04 -20.37 -16.73
C LEU A 176 1.05 -19.77 -17.70
N MET A 177 1.38 -20.47 -18.78
CA MET A 177 2.36 -19.97 -19.78
C MET A 177 1.85 -18.73 -20.48
N GLU A 178 0.59 -18.71 -20.91
CA GLU A 178 -0.05 -17.54 -21.54
C GLU A 178 -0.05 -16.34 -20.61
N ARG A 179 -0.35 -16.56 -19.32
CA ARG A 179 -0.39 -15.47 -18.33
C ARG A 179 1.00 -14.94 -17.96
N VAL A 180 2.01 -15.81 -17.87
CA VAL A 180 3.42 -15.39 -17.66
C VAL A 180 3.89 -14.54 -18.83
N GLU A 181 3.61 -14.96 -20.08
CA GLU A 181 3.95 -14.21 -21.28
C GLU A 181 3.26 -12.83 -21.32
N TYR A 182 1.97 -12.78 -20.96
CA TYR A 182 1.23 -11.52 -20.83
C TYR A 182 1.89 -10.56 -19.84
N VAL A 183 2.18 -11.02 -18.63
CA VAL A 183 2.80 -10.17 -17.59
C VAL A 183 4.15 -9.64 -18.08
N GLN A 184 4.98 -10.49 -18.67
CA GLN A 184 6.31 -10.09 -19.14
C GLN A 184 6.29 -9.11 -20.30
N ASN A 185 5.29 -9.19 -21.17
CA ASN A 185 5.20 -8.34 -22.36
C ASN A 185 4.50 -7.00 -22.08
N GLU A 186 3.42 -7.01 -21.28
CA GLU A 186 2.64 -5.79 -21.03
C GLU A 186 3.26 -4.91 -19.93
N PHE A 187 3.93 -5.51 -18.94
CA PHE A 187 4.45 -4.77 -17.78
C PHE A 187 5.98 -4.72 -17.73
N ASP A 188 6.67 -5.35 -18.66
CA ASP A 188 8.15 -5.52 -18.65
C ASP A 188 8.70 -5.96 -17.25
N SER A 189 7.89 -6.74 -16.53
CA SER A 189 8.12 -7.20 -15.17
C SER A 189 8.31 -8.72 -15.14
N PRO A 190 9.12 -9.26 -14.23
CA PRO A 190 9.06 -10.68 -13.91
C PRO A 190 7.65 -11.07 -13.46
N ALA A 191 7.21 -12.26 -13.81
CA ALA A 191 5.92 -12.78 -13.37
C ALA A 191 6.08 -13.54 -12.04
N LEU A 192 5.43 -13.06 -10.99
CA LEU A 192 5.29 -13.76 -9.74
C LEU A 192 4.15 -14.77 -9.85
N ILE A 193 4.46 -16.03 -9.63
CA ILE A 193 3.53 -17.16 -9.67
C ILE A 193 3.33 -17.63 -8.24
N GLU A 194 2.10 -17.59 -7.73
CA GLU A 194 1.79 -17.95 -6.35
C GLU A 194 0.66 -18.98 -6.30
N GLU A 195 0.64 -19.82 -5.25
CA GLU A 195 -0.55 -20.60 -4.92
C GLU A 195 -1.73 -19.65 -4.68
N TYR A 196 -2.86 -19.91 -5.31
CA TYR A 196 -4.09 -19.19 -5.03
C TYR A 196 -4.67 -19.64 -3.70
N ILE A 197 -4.62 -18.76 -2.71
CA ILE A 197 -5.17 -19.02 -1.38
C ILE A 197 -6.65 -18.63 -1.36
N GLU A 198 -7.52 -19.63 -1.27
CA GLU A 198 -8.95 -19.40 -1.09
C GLU A 198 -9.24 -18.91 0.33
N GLY A 199 -10.07 -17.87 0.48
CA GLY A 199 -10.39 -17.32 1.80
C GLY A 199 -10.85 -15.89 1.77
N ARG A 200 -10.98 -15.32 2.97
CA ARG A 200 -11.36 -13.91 3.19
C ARG A 200 -10.15 -13.00 2.99
N GLU A 201 -10.36 -11.87 2.38
CA GLU A 201 -9.34 -10.83 2.20
C GLU A 201 -9.36 -9.88 3.39
N ILE A 202 -8.33 -9.90 4.22
CA ILE A 202 -8.24 -9.13 5.46
C ILE A 202 -7.08 -8.15 5.41
N TYR A 203 -7.35 -6.90 5.73
CA TYR A 203 -6.37 -5.82 5.80
C TYR A 203 -6.10 -5.43 7.24
N ALA A 204 -4.85 -5.45 7.63
CA ALA A 204 -4.38 -4.96 8.92
C ALA A 204 -3.62 -3.64 8.74
N SER A 205 -4.27 -2.54 9.08
CA SER A 205 -3.61 -1.23 9.18
C SER A 205 -2.84 -1.14 10.48
N ILE A 206 -1.57 -0.71 10.41
CA ILE A 206 -0.67 -0.64 11.55
C ILE A 206 -0.14 0.78 11.69
N LEU A 207 -0.23 1.33 12.89
CA LEU A 207 0.34 2.61 13.27
C LEU A 207 1.50 2.41 14.24
N GLY A 208 2.56 3.19 14.06
CA GLY A 208 3.68 3.23 14.99
C GLY A 208 4.97 2.67 14.43
N SER A 209 6.02 2.77 15.24
CA SER A 209 7.36 2.34 14.90
C SER A 209 7.97 1.56 16.07
N TYR A 210 8.72 0.50 15.74
CA TYR A 210 9.44 -0.34 16.70
C TYR A 210 8.54 -0.90 17.83
N GLU A 211 8.78 -0.52 19.09
CA GLU A 211 8.05 -1.03 20.24
C GLU A 211 6.65 -0.43 20.43
N LYS A 212 6.41 0.75 19.85
CA LYS A 212 5.12 1.45 19.92
C LYS A 212 4.34 1.26 18.65
N THR A 213 4.02 0.02 18.33
CA THR A 213 3.22 -0.35 17.15
C THR A 213 1.86 -0.86 17.60
N GLU A 214 0.80 -0.36 16.97
CA GLU A 214 -0.59 -0.75 17.21
C GLU A 214 -1.20 -1.29 15.91
N VAL A 215 -1.81 -2.46 15.97
CA VAL A 215 -2.66 -2.98 14.90
C VAL A 215 -4.05 -2.42 15.10
N LEU A 216 -4.54 -1.64 14.14
CA LEU A 216 -5.88 -1.09 14.15
C LEU A 216 -6.93 -2.19 13.89
N PRO A 217 -8.21 -1.94 14.19
CA PRO A 217 -9.29 -2.87 13.87
C PRO A 217 -9.22 -3.36 12.44
N LEU A 218 -9.32 -4.69 12.26
CA LEU A 218 -9.16 -5.34 10.97
C LEU A 218 -10.28 -4.95 10.01
N VAL A 219 -9.94 -4.78 8.75
CA VAL A 219 -10.87 -4.48 7.66
C VAL A 219 -10.91 -5.67 6.71
N GLU A 220 -12.10 -6.04 6.26
CA GLU A 220 -12.31 -7.06 5.24
C GLU A 220 -12.76 -6.42 3.93
N LEU A 221 -12.16 -6.81 2.81
CA LEU A 221 -12.74 -6.62 1.50
C LEU A 221 -13.72 -7.78 1.24
N ASP A 222 -14.99 -7.52 1.37
CA ASP A 222 -16.04 -8.52 1.20
C ASP A 222 -16.24 -8.87 -0.28
N LEU A 223 -15.71 -10.00 -0.68
CA LEU A 223 -15.81 -10.57 -2.03
C LEU A 223 -16.92 -11.63 -2.15
N SER A 224 -17.72 -11.85 -1.11
CA SER A 224 -18.72 -12.93 -1.02
C SER A 224 -19.81 -12.84 -2.09
N LYS A 225 -20.12 -11.61 -2.55
CA LYS A 225 -21.16 -11.34 -3.55
C LYS A 225 -20.70 -11.44 -5.00
N LEU A 226 -19.42 -11.70 -5.24
CA LEU A 226 -18.93 -11.99 -6.58
C LEU A 226 -19.60 -13.27 -7.10
N PRO A 227 -19.92 -13.35 -8.40
CA PRO A 227 -20.56 -14.52 -9.00
C PRO A 227 -19.80 -15.82 -8.69
N GLU A 228 -20.53 -16.92 -8.62
CA GLU A 228 -19.93 -18.25 -8.50
C GLU A 228 -19.00 -18.53 -9.70
N GLY A 229 -17.85 -19.15 -9.45
CA GLY A 229 -16.82 -19.40 -10.47
C GLY A 229 -15.92 -18.18 -10.78
N THR A 230 -16.22 -16.97 -10.24
CA THR A 230 -15.31 -15.83 -10.34
C THR A 230 -14.25 -15.94 -9.23
N PRO A 231 -12.94 -15.82 -9.56
CA PRO A 231 -11.90 -15.79 -8.54
C PRO A 231 -12.14 -14.65 -7.54
N LYS A 232 -12.10 -15.00 -6.24
CA LYS A 232 -12.29 -14.00 -5.18
C LYS A 232 -10.97 -13.32 -4.86
N ILE A 233 -10.57 -12.37 -5.72
CA ILE A 233 -9.33 -11.62 -5.61
C ILE A 233 -9.60 -10.12 -5.61
N ALA A 234 -8.70 -9.36 -4.99
CA ALA A 234 -8.70 -7.90 -4.99
C ALA A 234 -8.11 -7.37 -6.30
N SER A 235 -8.78 -7.66 -7.42
CA SER A 235 -8.39 -7.25 -8.76
C SER A 235 -8.61 -5.76 -9.01
N ARG A 236 -8.07 -5.23 -10.11
CA ARG A 236 -8.18 -3.81 -10.47
C ARG A 236 -9.64 -3.37 -10.63
N ASP A 237 -10.45 -4.18 -11.29
CA ASP A 237 -11.89 -3.93 -11.49
C ASP A 237 -12.70 -3.98 -10.18
N VAL A 238 -12.23 -4.72 -9.17
CA VAL A 238 -12.80 -4.75 -7.83
C VAL A 238 -12.46 -3.48 -7.05
N LYS A 239 -11.21 -2.99 -7.14
CA LYS A 239 -10.74 -1.86 -6.31
C LYS A 239 -10.98 -0.48 -6.93
N PHE A 240 -10.86 -0.33 -8.24
CA PHE A 240 -10.73 0.97 -8.88
C PHE A 240 -11.78 1.26 -9.96
N GLU A 241 -12.32 0.27 -10.63
CA GLU A 241 -13.29 0.49 -11.72
C GLU A 241 -14.71 0.66 -11.19
N ARG A 242 -15.05 1.87 -10.73
CA ARG A 242 -16.35 2.21 -10.11
C ARG A 242 -17.57 1.79 -10.93
N GLN A 243 -17.45 1.70 -12.25
CA GLN A 243 -18.54 1.29 -13.13
C GLN A 243 -18.63 -0.23 -13.28
N SER A 244 -17.59 -0.98 -12.92
CA SER A 244 -17.58 -2.43 -13.03
C SER A 244 -18.65 -3.07 -12.14
N ARG A 245 -19.12 -4.25 -12.55
CA ARG A 245 -20.02 -5.05 -11.73
C ARG A 245 -19.33 -5.55 -10.47
N ALA A 246 -18.05 -5.89 -10.58
CA ALA A 246 -17.23 -6.37 -9.47
C ALA A 246 -17.12 -5.31 -8.36
N TYR A 247 -16.77 -4.05 -8.70
CA TYR A 247 -16.72 -2.95 -7.74
C TYR A 247 -18.05 -2.75 -6.98
N LYS A 248 -19.18 -2.81 -7.70
CA LYS A 248 -20.52 -2.60 -7.08
C LYS A 248 -20.95 -3.73 -6.16
N LEU A 249 -20.38 -4.93 -6.35
CA LEU A 249 -20.67 -6.12 -5.55
C LEU A 249 -19.72 -6.29 -4.37
N THR A 250 -18.64 -5.52 -4.32
CA THR A 250 -17.61 -5.62 -3.28
C THR A 250 -17.65 -4.41 -2.36
N LYS A 251 -17.24 -4.58 -1.12
CA LYS A 251 -17.23 -3.50 -0.14
C LYS A 251 -16.24 -3.79 0.97
N SER A 252 -15.41 -2.79 1.30
CA SER A 252 -14.62 -2.84 2.53
C SER A 252 -15.50 -2.57 3.75
N LYS A 253 -15.32 -3.38 4.79
CA LYS A 253 -16.05 -3.30 6.07
C LYS A 253 -15.14 -3.70 7.23
N ILE A 254 -15.46 -3.26 8.44
CA ILE A 254 -14.79 -3.79 9.64
C ILE A 254 -15.13 -5.29 9.79
N ALA A 255 -14.12 -6.11 10.06
CA ALA A 255 -14.27 -7.56 10.24
C ALA A 255 -14.77 -7.89 11.67
N GLU A 256 -16.03 -7.51 11.99
CA GLU A 256 -16.61 -7.62 13.35
C GLU A 256 -17.05 -9.06 13.71
N ASP A 257 -17.13 -9.94 12.74
CA ASP A 257 -17.61 -11.32 12.88
C ASP A 257 -16.49 -12.35 13.17
N LEU A 258 -15.26 -11.88 13.34
CA LEU A 258 -14.12 -12.72 13.71
C LEU A 258 -14.10 -12.92 15.24
N ASP A 259 -13.80 -14.17 15.66
CA ASP A 259 -13.56 -14.45 17.06
C ASP A 259 -12.23 -13.86 17.55
N GLU A 260 -12.08 -13.72 18.85
CA GLU A 260 -10.92 -13.06 19.48
C GLU A 260 -9.58 -13.77 19.14
N ALA A 261 -9.58 -15.11 19.10
CA ALA A 261 -8.38 -15.88 18.78
C ALA A 261 -7.93 -15.66 17.32
N THR A 262 -8.89 -15.59 16.40
CA THR A 262 -8.63 -15.28 14.99
C THR A 262 -8.13 -13.84 14.81
N VAL A 263 -8.74 -12.87 15.49
CA VAL A 263 -8.27 -11.46 15.49
C VAL A 263 -6.84 -11.36 16.02
N GLN A 264 -6.54 -12.06 17.12
CA GLN A 264 -5.20 -12.09 17.70
C GLN A 264 -4.18 -12.70 16.70
N LYS A 265 -4.49 -13.87 16.11
CA LYS A 265 -3.63 -14.54 15.12
C LYS A 265 -3.32 -13.64 13.92
N LEU A 266 -4.35 -12.98 13.36
CA LEU A 266 -4.20 -12.03 12.26
C LEU A 266 -3.32 -10.84 12.66
N SER A 267 -3.57 -10.26 13.83
CA SER A 267 -2.83 -9.09 14.33
C SER A 267 -1.36 -9.40 14.60
N GLU A 268 -1.07 -10.53 15.23
CA GLU A 268 0.31 -10.99 15.48
C GLU A 268 1.05 -11.27 14.17
N THR A 269 0.38 -11.93 13.21
CA THR A 269 0.95 -12.21 11.88
C THR A 269 1.25 -10.92 11.11
N ALA A 270 0.30 -9.97 11.13
CA ALA A 270 0.49 -8.68 10.48
C ALA A 270 1.64 -7.88 11.11
N LEU A 271 1.73 -7.86 12.44
CA LEU A 271 2.80 -7.16 13.14
C LEU A 271 4.18 -7.79 12.87
N ALA A 272 4.24 -9.12 12.79
CA ALA A 272 5.45 -9.83 12.40
C ALA A 272 5.89 -9.47 10.97
N ALA A 273 4.95 -9.44 10.02
CA ALA A 273 5.21 -9.07 8.63
C ALA A 273 5.67 -7.60 8.51
N TYR A 274 4.99 -6.68 9.20
CA TYR A 274 5.35 -5.27 9.28
C TYR A 274 6.81 -5.07 9.71
N ARG A 275 7.23 -5.78 10.74
CA ARG A 275 8.60 -5.74 11.28
C ARG A 275 9.60 -6.41 10.33
N ALA A 276 9.26 -7.52 9.70
CA ALA A 276 10.11 -8.26 8.80
C ALA A 276 10.57 -7.41 7.60
N VAL A 277 9.67 -6.60 7.04
CA VAL A 277 9.98 -5.68 5.94
C VAL A 277 10.32 -4.25 6.40
N LYS A 278 10.56 -4.06 7.72
CA LYS A 278 11.07 -2.81 8.33
C LYS A 278 10.14 -1.60 8.11
N LEU A 279 8.84 -1.79 8.07
CA LEU A 279 7.88 -0.69 8.02
C LEU A 279 7.97 0.16 9.29
N ARG A 280 7.59 1.42 9.17
CA ARG A 280 7.57 2.39 10.27
C ARG A 280 6.49 3.44 10.04
N ASP A 281 6.11 4.15 11.08
CA ASP A 281 5.08 5.18 11.15
C ASP A 281 3.69 4.61 10.85
N TYR A 282 3.45 4.11 9.66
CA TYR A 282 2.23 3.43 9.26
C TYR A 282 2.50 2.45 8.11
N GLY A 283 1.59 1.51 7.93
CA GLY A 283 1.63 0.54 6.83
C GLY A 283 0.43 -0.37 6.87
N ARG A 284 0.17 -1.11 5.80
CA ARG A 284 -0.92 -2.07 5.73
C ARG A 284 -0.38 -3.43 5.30
N ILE A 285 -0.83 -4.47 6.00
CA ILE A 285 -0.53 -5.86 5.64
C ILE A 285 -1.81 -6.48 5.11
N ASP A 286 -1.75 -6.98 3.88
CA ASP A 286 -2.85 -7.64 3.19
C ASP A 286 -2.72 -9.15 3.37
N MET A 287 -3.77 -9.81 3.84
CA MET A 287 -3.75 -11.22 4.27
C MET A 287 -4.94 -11.99 3.71
N ARG A 288 -4.75 -13.31 3.60
CA ARG A 288 -5.82 -14.27 3.39
C ARG A 288 -6.07 -15.08 4.65
N LEU A 289 -7.33 -15.16 5.04
CA LEU A 289 -7.82 -16.04 6.09
C LEU A 289 -8.61 -17.19 5.45
N THR A 290 -8.08 -18.42 5.52
CA THR A 290 -8.76 -19.58 4.94
C THR A 290 -9.94 -20.04 5.81
N PRO A 291 -10.87 -20.86 5.27
CA PRO A 291 -11.95 -21.45 6.07
C PRO A 291 -11.47 -22.26 7.28
N GLU A 292 -10.27 -22.85 7.20
CA GLU A 292 -9.63 -23.61 8.28
C GLU A 292 -8.96 -22.74 9.33
N GLY A 293 -9.04 -21.39 9.19
CA GLY A 293 -8.43 -20.45 10.11
C GLY A 293 -6.92 -20.24 9.91
N GLU A 294 -6.37 -20.62 8.74
CA GLU A 294 -5.00 -20.37 8.40
C GLU A 294 -4.83 -18.96 7.83
N VAL A 295 -3.76 -18.28 8.25
CA VAL A 295 -3.45 -16.89 7.83
C VAL A 295 -2.25 -16.90 6.91
N TYR A 296 -2.39 -16.28 5.74
CA TYR A 296 -1.32 -16.07 4.76
C TYR A 296 -1.12 -14.58 4.51
N VAL A 297 0.11 -14.09 4.65
CA VAL A 297 0.46 -12.73 4.23
C VAL A 297 0.62 -12.72 2.72
N ILE A 298 -0.13 -11.85 2.06
CA ILE A 298 -0.12 -11.68 0.60
C ILE A 298 0.90 -10.61 0.21
N GLU A 299 0.79 -9.42 0.83
CA GLU A 299 1.72 -8.32 0.59
C GLU A 299 1.79 -7.36 1.79
N ALA A 300 2.81 -6.51 1.77
CA ALA A 300 2.98 -5.42 2.71
C ALA A 300 3.02 -4.09 1.94
N ASN A 301 2.23 -3.12 2.38
CA ASN A 301 2.10 -1.82 1.75
C ASN A 301 2.77 -0.76 2.63
N PRO A 302 3.93 -0.19 2.21
CA PRO A 302 4.69 0.78 2.99
C PRO A 302 4.08 2.18 2.97
N ASN A 303 3.27 2.49 1.96
CA ASN A 303 2.60 3.77 1.78
C ASN A 303 1.13 3.56 1.36
N PRO A 304 0.31 2.93 2.24
CA PRO A 304 -1.08 2.64 1.93
C PRO A 304 -1.90 3.93 1.79
N TRP A 305 -2.87 3.90 0.92
CA TRP A 305 -3.75 5.04 0.65
C TRP A 305 -4.46 5.54 1.92
N LEU A 306 -4.30 6.84 2.21
CA LEU A 306 -4.81 7.49 3.42
C LEU A 306 -6.10 8.27 3.23
N SER A 307 -6.76 8.22 2.05
CA SER A 307 -8.05 8.89 1.87
C SER A 307 -9.06 8.50 2.95
N SER A 308 -9.83 9.46 3.42
CA SER A 308 -10.75 9.32 4.55
C SER A 308 -11.84 8.24 4.38
N LYS A 309 -12.02 7.74 3.16
CA LYS A 309 -13.03 6.71 2.81
C LYS A 309 -12.45 5.30 2.68
N HIS A 310 -11.13 5.15 2.72
CA HIS A 310 -10.45 3.88 2.50
C HIS A 310 -10.11 3.15 3.80
N GLU A 311 -9.59 1.95 3.67
CA GLU A 311 -9.46 0.93 4.71
C GLU A 311 -8.67 1.44 5.91
N PHE A 312 -7.56 2.17 5.67
CA PHE A 312 -6.73 2.69 6.75
C PHE A 312 -7.48 3.68 7.63
N ALA A 313 -8.14 4.66 7.01
CA ALA A 313 -8.94 5.66 7.73
C ALA A 313 -10.19 5.03 8.38
N MET A 314 -10.77 3.99 7.76
CA MET A 314 -11.87 3.21 8.34
C MET A 314 -11.44 2.50 9.62
N ALA A 315 -10.29 1.83 9.62
CA ALA A 315 -9.70 1.17 10.78
C ALA A 315 -9.40 2.17 11.90
N ALA A 316 -8.79 3.31 11.56
CA ALA A 316 -8.50 4.39 12.52
C ALA A 316 -9.78 4.95 13.14
N LYS A 317 -10.83 5.19 12.35
CA LYS A 317 -12.12 5.63 12.85
C LYS A 317 -12.75 4.62 13.82
N LYS A 318 -12.67 3.33 13.52
CA LYS A 318 -13.18 2.26 14.39
C LYS A 318 -12.41 2.18 15.71
N SER A 319 -11.12 2.52 15.73
CA SER A 319 -10.33 2.63 16.96
C SER A 319 -10.59 3.90 17.78
N GLY A 320 -11.54 4.75 17.33
CA GLY A 320 -11.92 5.99 18.03
C GLY A 320 -11.17 7.24 17.55
N ARG A 321 -10.31 7.15 16.55
CA ARG A 321 -9.57 8.29 15.98
C ARG A 321 -10.38 9.03 14.94
N SER A 322 -10.43 10.34 15.00
CA SER A 322 -10.84 11.16 13.87
C SER A 322 -9.75 11.15 12.78
N TYR A 323 -10.13 11.47 11.54
CA TYR A 323 -9.15 11.58 10.45
C TYR A 323 -8.02 12.57 10.76
N THR A 324 -8.36 13.72 11.34
CA THR A 324 -7.37 14.73 11.74
C THR A 324 -6.41 14.20 12.82
N GLN A 325 -6.89 13.40 13.77
CA GLN A 325 -6.01 12.77 14.77
C GLN A 325 -5.08 11.74 14.13
N LEU A 326 -5.57 10.92 13.20
CA LEU A 326 -4.74 9.98 12.44
C LEU A 326 -3.57 10.70 11.73
N ILE A 327 -3.88 11.76 10.97
CA ILE A 327 -2.84 12.54 10.27
C ILE A 327 -1.87 13.19 11.26
N GLY A 328 -2.37 13.69 12.40
CA GLY A 328 -1.54 14.27 13.46
C GLY A 328 -0.57 13.26 14.08
N GLU A 329 -1.01 12.04 14.38
CA GLU A 329 -0.16 10.97 14.91
C GLU A 329 0.96 10.60 13.92
N ILE A 330 0.64 10.52 12.61
CA ILE A 330 1.63 10.23 11.56
C ILE A 330 2.69 11.34 11.50
N VAL A 331 2.28 12.61 11.54
CA VAL A 331 3.19 13.77 11.55
C VAL A 331 4.06 13.75 12.81
N GLU A 332 3.49 13.50 13.99
CA GLU A 332 4.22 13.46 15.25
C GLU A 332 5.31 12.39 15.28
N MET A 333 5.01 11.19 14.74
CA MET A 333 5.99 10.11 14.60
C MET A 333 7.18 10.54 13.73
N ALA A 334 6.91 11.14 12.58
CA ALA A 334 7.95 11.60 11.67
C ALA A 334 8.78 12.75 12.28
N ALA A 335 8.14 13.74 12.93
CA ALA A 335 8.81 14.86 13.58
C ALA A 335 9.71 14.40 14.72
N THR A 336 9.23 13.48 15.57
CA THR A 336 10.01 12.91 16.68
C THR A 336 11.25 12.17 16.18
N ARG A 337 11.13 11.41 15.10
CA ARG A 337 12.25 10.71 14.46
C ARG A 337 13.28 11.69 13.85
N GLY A 338 12.82 12.76 13.24
CA GLY A 338 13.66 13.82 12.68
C GLY A 338 14.49 14.54 13.75
N GLN A 339 13.90 14.83 14.91
CA GLN A 339 14.61 15.46 16.04
C GLN A 339 15.73 14.58 16.62
N VAL A 340 15.53 13.27 16.66
CA VAL A 340 16.57 12.32 17.08
C VAL A 340 17.74 12.31 16.09
N ARG A 341 17.48 12.37 14.78
CA ARG A 341 18.53 12.42 13.75
C ARG A 341 19.38 13.69 13.84
N THR A 342 18.74 14.86 13.99
CA THR A 342 19.46 16.14 14.10
C THR A 342 20.36 16.22 15.35
N LYS A 343 19.98 15.56 16.45
CA LYS A 343 20.83 15.46 17.65
C LYS A 343 22.02 14.53 17.45
N ALA A 344 21.86 13.44 16.71
CA ALA A 344 22.94 12.48 16.42
C ALA A 344 23.95 12.99 15.41
N SER A 345 23.57 13.89 14.50
CA SER A 345 24.49 14.51 13.53
C SER A 345 25.21 15.74 14.06
N ALA A 346 24.88 16.22 15.24
CA ALA A 346 25.52 17.37 15.91
C ALA A 346 26.60 16.94 16.94
N THR A 347 26.82 15.64 17.10
CA THR A 347 27.89 15.03 17.92
C THR A 347 28.92 14.34 17.04
#